data_7985643658fef9f51b67edf4a3240325
#
_entry.id   7985643658fef9f51b67edf4a3240325
#
_cell.length_a   1.000
_cell.length_b   1.000
_cell.length_c   1.000
_cell.angle_alpha   90.00
_cell.angle_beta   90.00
_cell.angle_gamma   90.00
#
_symmetry.space_group_name_H-M   'P 1'
#
loop_
_entity.id
_entity.type
_entity.pdbx_description
1 polymer ?
#
loop_
_entity_poly.entity_id
_entity_poly.type
_entity_poly.pdbx_seq_one_letter_code
_entity_poly.pdbx_strand_id
1 'polypeptide(L)'
;MILDALADISAMPLWSSVHKKAELIETYPDGRPHHVKVTVRVLGIVDQEVLEFHWGPDWMVWDARKTMQQHGQHVEYTLRREGENSSRLRFDITLEPSAPLPEFLVNRARKRVLQAATDGLRDFVTSRDRSGPV
;
A
#
# COMPACT_ATOMS: atom_id res chain seq x y z
N MET A 1 2.60 2.80 14.93
CA MET A 1 1.19 2.95 14.60
C MET A 1 0.90 2.84 13.11
N ILE A 2 1.36 3.76 12.29
CA ILE A 2 1.11 3.67 10.83
C ILE A 2 1.81 2.46 10.23
N LEU A 3 3.07 2.22 10.59
CA LEU A 3 3.80 1.05 10.11
C LEU A 3 3.17 -0.25 10.58
N ASP A 4 2.62 -0.30 11.79
CA ASP A 4 1.91 -1.47 12.28
C ASP A 4 0.62 -1.72 11.51
N ALA A 5 -0.10 -0.65 11.13
CA ALA A 5 -1.26 -0.76 10.26
C ALA A 5 -0.89 -1.29 8.87
N LEU A 6 0.21 -0.81 8.30
CA LEU A 6 0.73 -1.31 7.02
C LEU A 6 1.18 -2.77 7.11
N ALA A 7 1.66 -3.20 8.27
CA ALA A 7 2.09 -4.59 8.49
C ALA A 7 0.93 -5.56 8.68
N ASP A 8 -0.26 -5.06 8.99
CA ASP A 8 -1.46 -5.88 9.12
C ASP A 8 -2.03 -6.19 7.73
N ILE A 9 -1.48 -7.21 7.09
CA ILE A 9 -1.80 -7.54 5.69
C ILE A 9 -3.28 -7.91 5.53
N SER A 10 -3.88 -8.59 6.50
CA SER A 10 -5.29 -8.96 6.44
C SER A 10 -6.22 -7.75 6.42
N ALA A 11 -5.77 -6.61 6.93
CA ALA A 11 -6.53 -5.38 6.95
C ALA A 11 -6.38 -4.54 5.67
N MET A 12 -5.42 -4.87 4.80
CA MET A 12 -5.17 -4.07 3.59
C MET A 12 -6.43 -3.85 2.74
N PRO A 13 -7.27 -4.85 2.47
CA PRO A 13 -8.51 -4.61 1.72
C PRO A 13 -9.52 -3.70 2.44
N LEU A 14 -9.39 -3.52 3.75
CA LEU A 14 -10.28 -2.66 4.52
C LEU A 14 -10.00 -1.18 4.31
N TRP A 15 -8.73 -0.81 4.18
CA TRP A 15 -8.36 0.60 4.00
C TRP A 15 -7.99 0.95 2.55
N SER A 16 -7.60 -0.03 1.73
CA SER A 16 -7.25 0.21 0.33
C SER A 16 -8.35 -0.30 -0.58
N SER A 17 -9.06 0.61 -1.24
CA SER A 17 -10.13 0.25 -2.18
C SER A 17 -9.62 -0.45 -3.44
N VAL A 18 -8.33 -0.37 -3.74
CA VAL A 18 -7.75 -1.00 -4.92
C VAL A 18 -7.19 -2.39 -4.65
N HIS A 19 -6.88 -2.72 -3.40
CA HIS A 19 -6.41 -4.05 -3.01
C HIS A 19 -7.60 -4.89 -2.57
N LYS A 20 -8.05 -5.82 -3.42
CA LYS A 20 -9.24 -6.63 -3.15
C LYS A 20 -8.96 -7.85 -2.29
N LYS A 21 -7.74 -8.39 -2.40
CA LYS A 21 -7.27 -9.51 -1.57
C LYS A 21 -5.80 -9.29 -1.23
N ALA A 22 -5.41 -9.72 -0.05
CA ALA A 22 -4.03 -9.69 0.39
C ALA A 22 -3.74 -10.94 1.22
N GLU A 23 -2.68 -11.65 0.88
CA GLU A 23 -2.28 -12.89 1.53
C GLU A 23 -0.81 -12.82 1.89
N LEU A 24 -0.50 -13.03 3.18
CA LEU A 24 0.86 -13.07 3.66
C LEU A 24 1.50 -14.42 3.29
N ILE A 25 2.60 -14.36 2.51
CA ILE A 25 3.31 -15.55 2.07
C ILE A 25 4.49 -15.86 3.00
N GLU A 26 5.26 -14.83 3.36
CA GLU A 26 6.48 -14.98 4.13
C GLU A 26 6.71 -13.78 5.02
N THR A 27 7.28 -13.99 6.21
CA THR A 27 7.65 -12.93 7.14
C THR A 27 9.16 -12.92 7.38
N TYR A 28 9.66 -11.75 7.80
CA TYR A 28 11.00 -11.65 8.37
C TYR A 28 11.03 -12.27 9.78
N PRO A 29 12.21 -12.53 10.36
CA PRO A 29 12.31 -13.10 11.71
C PRO A 29 11.61 -12.28 12.79
N ASP A 30 11.48 -10.96 12.61
CA ASP A 30 10.78 -10.06 13.54
C ASP A 30 9.25 -10.09 13.40
N GLY A 31 8.72 -10.88 12.47
CA GLY A 31 7.29 -10.98 12.20
C GLY A 31 6.75 -9.99 11.16
N ARG A 32 7.55 -9.04 10.69
CA ARG A 32 7.14 -8.10 9.65
C ARG A 32 6.96 -8.83 8.32
N PRO A 33 5.95 -8.44 7.50
CA PRO A 33 5.74 -9.04 6.17
C PRO A 33 6.96 -8.89 5.27
N HIS A 34 7.29 -9.96 4.55
CA HIS A 34 8.35 -9.97 3.56
C HIS A 34 7.77 -10.14 2.16
N HIS A 35 7.05 -11.24 1.92
CA HIS A 35 6.37 -11.47 0.65
C HIS A 35 4.86 -11.53 0.86
N VAL A 36 4.14 -10.79 0.04
CA VAL A 36 2.68 -10.69 0.12
C VAL A 36 2.09 -10.82 -1.29
N LYS A 37 1.11 -11.70 -1.45
CA LYS A 37 0.36 -11.83 -2.69
C LYS A 37 -0.89 -10.96 -2.60
N VAL A 38 -1.09 -10.09 -3.58
CA VAL A 38 -2.25 -9.20 -3.61
C VAL A 38 -2.99 -9.33 -4.94
N THR A 39 -4.29 -9.11 -4.89
CA THR A 39 -5.14 -8.91 -6.07
C THR A 39 -5.57 -7.46 -6.08
N VAL A 40 -5.22 -6.75 -7.14
CA VAL A 40 -5.47 -5.32 -7.31
C VAL A 40 -6.51 -5.13 -8.39
N ARG A 41 -7.44 -4.20 -8.17
CA ARG A 41 -8.41 -3.80 -9.17
C ARG A 41 -8.50 -2.28 -9.22
N VAL A 42 -8.17 -1.72 -10.38
CA VAL A 42 -8.26 -0.28 -10.62
C VAL A 42 -8.97 -0.06 -11.95
N LEU A 43 -10.09 0.66 -11.93
CA LEU A 43 -10.88 0.98 -13.13
C LEU A 43 -11.24 -0.27 -13.96
N GLY A 44 -11.54 -1.38 -13.28
CA GLY A 44 -11.90 -2.64 -13.92
C GLY A 44 -10.71 -3.49 -14.36
N ILE A 45 -9.51 -2.98 -14.30
CA ILE A 45 -8.29 -3.75 -14.61
C ILE A 45 -7.87 -4.51 -13.36
N VAL A 46 -7.76 -5.84 -13.49
CA VAL A 46 -7.37 -6.72 -12.38
C VAL A 46 -5.95 -7.22 -12.61
N ASP A 47 -5.14 -7.20 -11.57
CA ASP A 47 -3.78 -7.72 -11.60
C ASP A 47 -3.50 -8.50 -10.32
N GLN A 48 -2.70 -9.56 -10.44
CA GLN A 48 -2.19 -10.31 -9.29
C GLN A 48 -0.70 -10.03 -9.16
N GLU A 49 -0.28 -9.59 -7.98
CA GLU A 49 1.08 -9.15 -7.73
C GLU A 49 1.65 -9.84 -6.52
N VAL A 50 2.96 -10.09 -6.55
CA VAL A 50 3.71 -10.49 -5.36
C VAL A 50 4.57 -9.31 -4.97
N LEU A 51 4.31 -8.80 -3.77
CA LEU A 51 5.01 -7.64 -3.23
C LEU A 51 6.13 -8.12 -2.31
N GLU A 52 7.30 -7.53 -2.47
CA GLU A 52 8.42 -7.74 -1.56
C GLU A 52 8.58 -6.50 -0.68
N PHE A 53 8.40 -6.67 0.63
CA PHE A 53 8.41 -5.58 1.59
C PHE A 53 9.78 -5.45 2.24
N HIS A 54 10.18 -4.19 2.48
CA HIS A 54 11.36 -3.84 3.28
C HIS A 54 10.95 -2.78 4.29
N TRP A 55 11.47 -2.89 5.51
CA TRP A 55 11.05 -2.07 6.65
C TRP A 55 12.22 -1.35 7.28
N GLY A 56 11.98 -0.13 7.73
CA GLY A 56 12.90 0.65 8.56
C GLY A 56 12.16 1.25 9.76
N PRO A 57 12.83 2.05 10.57
CA PRO A 57 12.21 2.66 11.76
C PRO A 57 11.06 3.62 11.43
N ASP A 58 11.15 4.29 10.29
CA ASP A 58 10.19 5.33 9.87
C ASP A 58 9.85 5.25 8.39
N TRP A 59 10.06 4.09 7.77
CA TRP A 59 9.74 3.87 6.36
C TRP A 59 9.38 2.42 6.08
N MET A 60 8.64 2.25 4.98
CA MET A 60 8.35 0.94 4.41
C MET A 60 8.34 1.07 2.89
N VAL A 61 8.92 0.08 2.23
CA VAL A 61 9.01 0.03 0.78
C VAL A 61 8.48 -1.32 0.32
N TRP A 62 7.75 -1.35 -0.79
CA TRP A 62 7.54 -2.61 -1.49
C TRP A 62 7.86 -2.49 -2.97
N ASP A 63 8.36 -3.58 -3.53
CA ASP A 63 8.56 -3.76 -4.96
C ASP A 63 7.67 -4.89 -5.45
N ALA A 64 7.06 -4.71 -6.60
CA ALA A 64 6.30 -5.75 -7.27
C ALA A 64 7.03 -6.19 -8.53
N ARG A 65 7.06 -7.50 -8.75
CA ARG A 65 7.65 -8.09 -9.95
C ARG A 65 6.75 -7.83 -11.15
N LYS A 66 7.33 -8.01 -12.35
CA LYS A 66 6.59 -7.92 -13.61
C LYS A 66 5.37 -8.84 -13.57
N THR A 67 4.23 -8.30 -14.02
CA THR A 67 2.99 -9.04 -14.21
C THR A 67 2.51 -8.86 -15.65
N MET A 68 1.32 -9.37 -15.98
CA MET A 68 0.73 -9.14 -17.30
C MET A 68 0.34 -7.68 -17.52
N GLN A 69 0.04 -6.93 -16.45
CA GLN A 69 -0.47 -5.56 -16.51
C GLN A 69 0.60 -4.50 -16.33
N GLN A 70 1.77 -4.86 -15.82
CA GLN A 70 2.82 -3.91 -15.52
C GLN A 70 4.21 -4.54 -15.64
N HIS A 71 5.21 -3.72 -15.97
CA HIS A 71 6.61 -4.13 -16.01
C HIS A 71 7.26 -4.12 -14.64
N GLY A 72 6.75 -3.32 -13.72
CA GLY A 72 7.23 -3.24 -12.35
C GLY A 72 6.53 -2.15 -11.56
N GLN A 73 6.62 -2.24 -10.24
CA GLN A 73 6.05 -1.26 -9.33
C GLN A 73 7.00 -1.08 -8.15
N HIS A 74 7.17 0.16 -7.74
CA HIS A 74 7.92 0.53 -6.54
C HIS A 74 7.10 1.51 -5.73
N VAL A 75 6.89 1.21 -4.45
CA VAL A 75 6.12 2.04 -3.52
C VAL A 75 6.96 2.34 -2.29
N GLU A 76 6.97 3.59 -1.87
CA GLU A 76 7.64 4.02 -0.65
C GLU A 76 6.67 4.78 0.25
N TYR A 77 6.61 4.37 1.52
CA TYR A 77 5.99 5.13 2.59
C TYR A 77 7.08 5.65 3.51
N THR A 78 7.11 6.96 3.73
CA THR A 78 8.06 7.60 4.64
C THR A 78 7.28 8.37 5.70
N LEU A 79 7.64 8.16 6.96
CA LEU A 79 7.02 8.84 8.09
C LEU A 79 7.95 9.91 8.63
N ARG A 80 7.39 11.08 8.90
CA ARG A 80 8.09 12.16 9.58
C ARG A 80 7.29 12.56 10.81
N ARG A 81 7.91 12.46 11.97
CA ARG A 81 7.29 12.89 13.21
C ARG A 81 7.23 14.42 13.26
N GLU A 82 6.03 14.97 13.47
CA GLU A 82 5.83 16.43 13.53
C GLU A 82 5.40 16.92 14.91
N GLY A 83 5.32 16.04 15.92
CA GLY A 83 4.93 16.37 17.27
C GLY A 83 4.78 15.09 18.08
N GLU A 84 4.30 15.21 19.31
CA GLU A 84 4.15 14.05 20.18
C GLU A 84 3.14 13.04 19.65
N ASN A 85 2.05 13.55 19.02
CA ASN A 85 0.93 12.73 18.61
C ASN A 85 0.61 12.82 17.11
N SER A 86 1.49 13.42 16.32
CA SER A 86 1.24 13.56 14.89
C SER A 86 2.46 13.21 14.06
N SER A 87 2.19 12.58 12.92
CA SER A 87 3.21 12.21 11.94
C SER A 87 2.74 12.61 10.56
N ARG A 88 3.68 13.02 9.71
CA ARG A 88 3.40 13.24 8.29
C ARG A 88 3.78 12.01 7.52
N LEU A 89 2.86 11.54 6.71
CA LEU A 89 3.07 10.40 5.83
C LEU A 89 3.33 10.90 4.40
N ARG A 90 4.43 10.45 3.83
CA ARG A 90 4.72 10.65 2.41
C ARG A 90 4.59 9.33 1.69
N PHE A 91 3.86 9.34 0.58
CA PHE A 91 3.67 8.19 -0.29
C PHE A 91 4.22 8.49 -1.67
N ASP A 92 5.12 7.64 -2.17
CA ASP A 92 5.68 7.72 -3.51
C ASP A 92 5.44 6.40 -4.23
N ILE A 93 4.98 6.47 -5.47
CA ILE A 93 4.77 5.30 -6.30
C ILE A 93 5.34 5.50 -7.70
N THR A 94 6.03 4.47 -8.19
CA THR A 94 6.48 4.36 -9.57
C THR A 94 5.88 3.10 -10.16
N LEU A 95 5.18 3.22 -11.27
CA LEU A 95 4.51 2.12 -11.94
C LEU A 95 4.73 2.21 -13.44
N GLU A 96 5.14 1.08 -14.05
CA GLU A 96 5.31 0.99 -15.50
C GLU A 96 4.25 0.04 -16.08
N PRO A 97 3.17 0.55 -16.72
CA PRO A 97 2.18 -0.30 -17.36
C PRO A 97 2.79 -1.09 -18.52
N SER A 98 2.29 -2.32 -18.73
CA SER A 98 2.76 -3.18 -19.84
C SER A 98 2.31 -2.68 -21.22
N ALA A 99 1.22 -1.91 -21.27
CA ALA A 99 0.68 -1.35 -22.50
C ALA A 99 0.46 0.16 -22.34
N PRO A 100 0.62 0.95 -23.42
CA PRO A 100 0.31 2.36 -23.34
C PRO A 100 -1.19 2.56 -23.03
N LEU A 101 -1.47 3.45 -22.08
CA LEU A 101 -2.83 3.81 -21.71
C LEU A 101 -3.09 5.29 -22.05
N PRO A 102 -4.33 5.64 -22.44
CA PRO A 102 -4.69 7.04 -22.59
C PRO A 102 -4.40 7.83 -21.33
N GLU A 103 -3.92 9.05 -21.48
CA GLU A 103 -3.50 9.88 -20.35
C GLU A 103 -4.62 10.10 -19.32
N PHE A 104 -5.86 10.29 -19.78
CA PHE A 104 -6.97 10.49 -18.87
C PHE A 104 -7.24 9.25 -17.98
N LEU A 105 -7.00 8.04 -18.50
CA LEU A 105 -7.14 6.81 -17.70
C LEU A 105 -5.99 6.69 -16.69
N VAL A 106 -4.78 7.04 -17.10
CA VAL A 106 -3.61 7.03 -16.19
C VAL A 106 -3.85 8.00 -15.03
N ASN A 107 -4.32 9.22 -15.32
CA ASN A 107 -4.60 10.23 -14.29
C ASN A 107 -5.71 9.78 -13.33
N ARG A 108 -6.75 9.14 -13.87
CA ARG A 108 -7.86 8.63 -13.06
C ARG A 108 -7.42 7.47 -12.15
N ALA A 109 -6.62 6.55 -12.68
CA ALA A 109 -6.08 5.44 -11.90
C ALA A 109 -5.13 5.94 -10.80
N ARG A 110 -4.26 6.90 -11.13
CA ARG A 110 -3.35 7.53 -10.17
C ARG A 110 -4.11 8.15 -9.00
N LYS A 111 -5.18 8.87 -9.31
CA LYS A 111 -5.99 9.50 -8.27
C LYS A 111 -6.59 8.46 -7.32
N ARG A 112 -7.12 7.36 -7.83
CA ARG A 112 -7.69 6.28 -7.01
C ARG A 112 -6.65 5.61 -6.12
N VAL A 113 -5.48 5.33 -6.70
CA VAL A 113 -4.36 4.72 -5.94
C VAL A 113 -3.90 5.65 -4.84
N LEU A 114 -3.71 6.93 -5.15
CA LEU A 114 -3.28 7.92 -4.15
C LEU A 114 -4.31 8.07 -3.02
N GLN A 115 -5.60 8.11 -3.34
CA GLN A 115 -6.65 8.19 -2.33
C GLN A 115 -6.64 6.97 -1.41
N ALA A 116 -6.51 5.77 -1.98
CA ALA A 116 -6.45 4.54 -1.18
C ALA A 116 -5.21 4.52 -0.28
N ALA A 117 -4.06 4.89 -0.84
CA ALA A 117 -2.78 4.82 -0.14
C ALA A 117 -2.62 5.88 0.97
N THR A 118 -3.31 6.99 0.86
CA THR A 118 -3.20 8.11 1.80
C THR A 118 -4.46 8.27 2.65
N ASP A 119 -5.57 8.70 2.05
CA ASP A 119 -6.81 8.95 2.78
C ASP A 119 -7.40 7.68 3.38
N GLY A 120 -7.41 6.60 2.62
CA GLY A 120 -7.91 5.30 3.09
C GLY A 120 -7.11 4.80 4.30
N LEU A 121 -5.79 4.85 4.20
CA LEU A 121 -4.90 4.45 5.29
C LEU A 121 -5.08 5.37 6.50
N ARG A 122 -5.15 6.67 6.30
CA ARG A 122 -5.35 7.64 7.39
C ARG A 122 -6.66 7.36 8.14
N ASP A 123 -7.75 7.17 7.41
CA ASP A 123 -9.05 6.91 8.00
C ASP A 123 -9.04 5.59 8.79
N PHE A 124 -8.37 4.58 8.27
CA PHE A 124 -8.23 3.30 8.95
C PHE A 124 -7.44 3.44 10.26
N VAL A 125 -6.30 4.12 10.25
CA VAL A 125 -5.47 4.34 11.44
C VAL A 125 -6.23 5.17 12.48
N THR A 126 -6.90 6.22 12.05
CA THR A 126 -7.70 7.07 12.94
C THR A 126 -8.85 6.29 13.57
N SER A 127 -9.51 5.45 12.79
CA SER A 127 -10.60 4.60 13.29
C SER A 127 -10.12 3.59 14.33
N ARG A 128 -8.93 2.98 14.12
CA ARG A 128 -8.34 2.06 15.09
C ARG A 128 -8.04 2.75 16.42
N ASP A 129 -7.47 3.96 16.36
CA ASP A 129 -7.16 4.74 17.57
C ASP A 129 -8.42 5.08 18.35
N ARG A 130 -9.53 5.41 17.66
CA ARG A 130 -10.81 5.73 18.30
C ARG A 130 -11.47 4.50 18.92
N SER A 131 -11.28 3.32 18.33
CA SER A 131 -11.83 2.06 18.81
C SER A 131 -10.87 1.31 19.72
N GLY A 132 -9.75 1.92 20.09
CA GLY A 132 -8.78 1.34 21.01
C GLY A 132 -9.39 1.07 22.38
N PRO A 133 -8.72 0.25 23.20
CA PRO A 133 -9.25 -0.09 24.53
C PRO A 133 -9.43 1.16 25.39
N VAL A 134 -10.56 1.26 25.97
CA VAL A 134 -10.94 2.36 26.86
C VAL A 134 -10.35 2.13 28.24
#